data_fa349d57bdde6ace816a08c47520f599
#
_entry.id   fa349d57bdde6ace816a08c47520f599
#
_cell.length_a   1.000
_cell.length_b   1.000
_cell.length_c   1.000
_cell.angle_alpha   90.00
_cell.angle_beta   90.00
_cell.angle_gamma   90.00
#
_symmetry.space_group_name_H-M   'P 1'
#
loop_
_entity.id
_entity.type
_entity.pdbx_description
1 polymer ?
#
loop_
_entity_poly.entity_id
_entity_poly.type
_entity_poly.pdbx_seq_one_letter_code
_entity_poly.pdbx_strand_id
1 'polypeptide(L)'
;MSMIEKISKLNNEFNKSFPEVYLKPSKVNKFLRKYSNEVERKIKKRFLDLDLDKNFVIYANGGFGRKEIFPISDIDISIVEKNKSNNFKNLEEFISYLWDQGYKVGHSVRSISDIKKISKKDIREFTSYLTRRPIISTNEMDNKINHALSKLWSKNNFYNTKFIEQQQRHSKFFSTAFNLEPD
;
A
#
# COMPACT_ATOMS: atom_id res chain seq x y z
N MET A 1 2.10 -27.21 -2.19
CA MET A 1 3.17 -26.27 -1.85
C MET A 1 2.55 -25.14 -1.04
N SER A 2 2.90 -25.08 0.23
CA SER A 2 2.38 -24.05 1.14
C SER A 2 2.78 -22.66 0.66
N MET A 3 2.14 -21.66 1.19
CA MET A 3 2.43 -20.27 0.85
C MET A 3 3.78 -19.82 1.38
N ILE A 4 4.15 -20.28 2.57
CA ILE A 4 5.47 -20.05 3.16
C ILE A 4 6.57 -20.60 2.23
N GLU A 5 6.38 -21.80 1.69
CA GLU A 5 7.29 -22.39 0.71
C GLU A 5 7.40 -21.56 -0.58
N LYS A 6 6.31 -20.95 -1.07
CA LYS A 6 6.35 -20.07 -2.25
C LYS A 6 7.08 -18.77 -1.99
N ILE A 7 6.84 -18.14 -0.83
CA ILE A 7 7.54 -16.91 -0.43
C ILE A 7 9.02 -17.23 -0.20
N SER A 8 9.32 -18.32 0.51
CA SER A 8 10.68 -18.77 0.72
C SER A 8 11.40 -19.07 -0.61
N LYS A 9 10.71 -19.70 -1.56
CA LYS A 9 11.24 -19.93 -2.89
C LYS A 9 11.49 -18.64 -3.66
N LEU A 10 10.58 -17.67 -3.62
CA LEU A 10 10.76 -16.35 -4.23
C LEU A 10 11.91 -15.57 -3.58
N ASN A 11 12.02 -15.64 -2.25
CA ASN A 11 13.14 -15.03 -1.51
C ASN A 11 14.46 -15.70 -1.87
N ASN A 12 14.47 -17.02 -2.00
CA ASN A 12 15.67 -17.78 -2.39
C ASN A 12 16.05 -17.50 -3.85
N GLU A 13 15.09 -17.41 -4.78
CA GLU A 13 15.32 -17.00 -6.16
C GLU A 13 15.89 -15.57 -6.23
N PHE A 14 15.34 -14.66 -5.41
CA PHE A 14 15.84 -13.29 -5.28
C PHE A 14 17.27 -13.28 -4.76
N ASN A 15 17.53 -13.95 -3.64
CA ASN A 15 18.87 -13.97 -3.01
C ASN A 15 19.92 -14.62 -3.90
N LYS A 16 19.56 -15.66 -4.67
CA LYS A 16 20.47 -16.30 -5.62
C LYS A 16 20.78 -15.45 -6.85
N SER A 17 19.81 -14.68 -7.31
CA SER A 17 19.96 -13.79 -8.48
C SER A 17 20.37 -12.37 -8.12
N PHE A 18 20.50 -12.06 -6.83
CA PHE A 18 20.75 -10.72 -6.31
C PHE A 18 21.95 -10.01 -6.97
N PRO A 19 23.13 -10.62 -7.13
CA PRO A 19 24.24 -9.97 -7.81
C PRO A 19 23.96 -9.63 -9.29
N GLU A 20 23.30 -10.54 -10.02
CA GLU A 20 22.94 -10.32 -11.42
C GLU A 20 21.78 -9.34 -11.60
N VAL A 21 20.84 -9.33 -10.64
CA VAL A 21 19.68 -8.44 -10.62
C VAL A 21 20.12 -7.00 -10.40
N TYR A 22 21.09 -6.76 -9.50
CA TYR A 22 21.64 -5.41 -9.25
C TYR A 22 22.30 -4.79 -10.49
N LEU A 23 22.88 -5.61 -11.34
CA LEU A 23 23.55 -5.15 -12.56
C LEU A 23 22.58 -4.82 -13.71
N LYS A 24 21.29 -5.17 -13.58
CA LYS A 24 20.27 -4.96 -14.63
C LYS A 24 18.94 -4.47 -14.04
N PRO A 25 18.70 -3.15 -13.95
CA PRO A 25 17.49 -2.56 -13.38
C PRO A 25 16.18 -3.16 -13.95
N SER A 26 16.16 -3.53 -15.23
CA SER A 26 14.99 -4.17 -15.86
C SER A 26 14.63 -5.53 -15.25
N LYS A 27 15.61 -6.29 -14.79
CA LYS A 27 15.38 -7.58 -14.10
C LYS A 27 14.81 -7.37 -12.71
N VAL A 28 15.29 -6.34 -11.98
CA VAL A 28 14.76 -5.95 -10.65
C VAL A 28 13.29 -5.60 -10.79
N ASN A 29 12.94 -4.68 -11.66
CA ASN A 29 11.55 -4.24 -11.86
C ASN A 29 10.63 -5.41 -12.25
N LYS A 30 11.10 -6.31 -13.10
CA LYS A 30 10.33 -7.51 -13.47
C LYS A 30 10.09 -8.42 -12.26
N PHE A 31 11.10 -8.61 -11.42
CA PHE A 31 10.99 -9.40 -10.19
C PHE A 31 10.00 -8.76 -9.20
N LEU A 32 10.16 -7.46 -8.90
CA LEU A 32 9.31 -6.73 -7.96
C LEU A 32 7.84 -6.75 -8.40
N ARG A 33 7.58 -6.55 -9.69
CA ARG A 33 6.22 -6.67 -10.26
C ARG A 33 5.65 -8.07 -10.12
N LYS A 34 6.45 -9.12 -10.40
CA LYS A 34 6.02 -10.52 -10.23
C LYS A 34 5.67 -10.80 -8.78
N TYR A 35 6.54 -10.39 -7.84
CA TYR A 35 6.31 -10.56 -6.42
C TYR A 35 5.06 -9.80 -5.94
N SER A 36 4.95 -8.52 -6.29
CA SER A 36 3.78 -7.70 -5.94
C SER A 36 2.47 -8.29 -6.48
N ASN A 37 2.47 -8.83 -7.70
CA ASN A 37 1.29 -9.48 -8.28
C ASN A 37 0.90 -10.76 -7.54
N GLU A 38 1.88 -11.56 -7.09
CA GLU A 38 1.60 -12.76 -6.29
C GLU A 38 1.00 -12.41 -4.93
N VAL A 39 1.53 -11.40 -4.26
CA VAL A 39 0.98 -10.88 -3.00
C VAL A 39 -0.44 -10.39 -3.21
N GLU A 40 -0.66 -9.55 -4.23
CA GLU A 40 -1.97 -8.99 -4.55
C GLU A 40 -3.01 -10.08 -4.83
N ARG A 41 -2.65 -11.12 -5.60
CA ARG A 41 -3.53 -12.25 -5.91
C ARG A 41 -4.01 -12.94 -4.65
N LYS A 42 -3.15 -13.09 -3.64
CA LYS A 42 -3.48 -13.74 -2.38
C LYS A 42 -4.37 -12.85 -1.50
N ILE A 43 -4.02 -11.57 -1.41
CA ILE A 43 -4.84 -10.56 -0.72
C ILE A 43 -6.25 -10.56 -1.33
N LYS A 44 -6.34 -10.45 -2.65
CA LYS A 44 -7.61 -10.45 -3.37
C LYS A 44 -8.43 -11.70 -3.12
N LYS A 45 -7.79 -12.88 -3.22
CA LYS A 45 -8.47 -14.16 -2.98
C LYS A 45 -9.05 -14.20 -1.57
N ARG A 46 -8.22 -13.94 -0.53
CA ARG A 46 -8.69 -14.03 0.86
C ARG A 46 -9.77 -13.00 1.19
N PHE A 47 -9.67 -11.81 0.63
CA PHE A 47 -10.67 -10.76 0.80
C PHE A 47 -12.05 -11.18 0.25
N LEU A 48 -12.07 -11.84 -0.91
CA LEU A 48 -13.28 -12.39 -1.52
C LEU A 48 -13.79 -13.62 -0.76
N ASP A 49 -12.91 -14.53 -0.35
CA ASP A 49 -13.30 -15.74 0.42
C ASP A 49 -14.01 -15.39 1.74
N LEU A 50 -13.76 -14.19 2.28
CA LEU A 50 -14.41 -13.67 3.50
C LEU A 50 -15.60 -12.73 3.21
N ASP A 51 -16.07 -12.65 1.97
CA ASP A 51 -17.18 -11.77 1.55
C ASP A 51 -16.98 -10.28 1.92
N LEU A 52 -15.73 -9.82 2.07
CA LEU A 52 -15.43 -8.46 2.47
C LEU A 52 -15.74 -7.43 1.38
N ASP A 53 -15.70 -7.83 0.13
CA ASP A 53 -16.03 -6.98 -1.02
C ASP A 53 -17.47 -6.48 -1.03
N LYS A 54 -18.37 -7.10 -0.27
CA LYS A 54 -19.75 -6.62 -0.10
C LYS A 54 -19.80 -5.28 0.65
N ASN A 55 -18.92 -5.10 1.66
CA ASN A 55 -18.95 -3.97 2.57
C ASN A 55 -17.75 -3.03 2.46
N PHE A 56 -16.65 -3.50 1.86
CA PHE A 56 -15.40 -2.79 1.81
C PHE A 56 -14.81 -2.79 0.40
N VAL A 57 -13.95 -1.83 0.14
CA VAL A 57 -13.00 -1.83 -0.97
C VAL A 57 -11.60 -1.79 -0.42
N ILE A 58 -10.61 -2.29 -1.17
CA ILE A 58 -9.22 -2.36 -0.74
C ILE A 58 -8.30 -1.78 -1.80
N TYR A 59 -7.35 -0.97 -1.36
CA TYR A 59 -6.34 -0.31 -2.17
C TYR A 59 -4.94 -0.67 -1.69
N ALA A 60 -4.00 -0.73 -2.61
CA ALA A 60 -2.57 -0.78 -2.36
C ALA A 60 -2.00 0.64 -2.35
N ASN A 61 -1.14 0.94 -1.37
CA ASN A 61 -0.48 2.23 -1.22
C ASN A 61 1.05 2.09 -1.31
N GLY A 62 1.76 3.20 -1.33
CA GLY A 62 3.22 3.23 -1.28
C GLY A 62 3.90 2.35 -2.32
N GLY A 63 4.95 1.64 -1.91
CA GLY A 63 5.67 0.69 -2.75
C GLY A 63 4.79 -0.43 -3.29
N PHE A 64 3.83 -0.92 -2.49
CA PHE A 64 2.88 -1.91 -2.94
C PHE A 64 1.93 -1.37 -4.01
N GLY A 65 1.49 -0.12 -3.87
CA GLY A 65 0.71 0.57 -4.89
C GLY A 65 1.42 0.66 -6.23
N ARG A 66 2.72 0.94 -6.24
CA ARG A 66 3.57 1.02 -7.44
C ARG A 66 4.03 -0.35 -7.96
N LYS A 67 3.74 -1.44 -7.25
CA LYS A 67 4.25 -2.81 -7.52
C LYS A 67 5.77 -2.92 -7.41
N GLU A 68 6.34 -2.27 -6.41
CA GLU A 68 7.78 -2.13 -6.17
C GLU A 68 8.20 -2.62 -4.78
N ILE A 69 7.44 -3.55 -4.19
CA ILE A 69 7.79 -4.12 -2.89
C ILE A 69 8.84 -5.23 -3.02
N PHE A 70 9.81 -5.18 -2.13
CA PHE A 70 10.74 -6.28 -1.90
C PHE A 70 10.12 -7.32 -0.95
N PRO A 71 10.62 -8.56 -0.92
CA PRO A 71 10.09 -9.63 -0.06
C PRO A 71 10.04 -9.32 1.44
N ILE A 72 10.88 -8.38 1.91
CA ILE A 72 10.95 -7.94 3.31
C ILE A 72 10.27 -6.59 3.57
N SER A 73 9.76 -5.96 2.50
CA SER A 73 9.08 -4.66 2.60
C SER A 73 7.73 -4.78 3.28
N ASP A 74 7.31 -3.69 3.88
CA ASP A 74 5.96 -3.54 4.38
C ASP A 74 4.94 -3.52 3.23
N ILE A 75 3.77 -4.06 3.47
CA ILE A 75 2.63 -4.05 2.55
C ILE A 75 1.63 -3.03 3.07
N ASP A 76 1.55 -1.88 2.42
CA ASP A 76 0.62 -0.83 2.80
C ASP A 76 -0.71 -0.97 2.08
N ILE A 77 -1.79 -1.12 2.85
CA ILE A 77 -3.16 -1.24 2.32
C ILE A 77 -4.10 -0.25 3.01
N SER A 78 -5.03 0.29 2.22
CA SER A 78 -6.17 1.05 2.72
C SER A 78 -7.47 0.32 2.45
N ILE A 79 -8.23 0.06 3.49
CA ILE A 79 -9.54 -0.56 3.41
C ILE A 79 -10.57 0.56 3.66
N VAL A 80 -11.49 0.71 2.71
CA VAL A 80 -12.50 1.78 2.78
C VAL A 80 -13.88 1.16 2.86
N GLU A 81 -14.62 1.59 3.88
CA GLU A 81 -15.98 1.15 4.12
C GLU A 81 -16.93 1.76 3.08
N LYS A 82 -17.72 0.92 2.40
CA LYS A 82 -18.74 1.36 1.43
C LYS A 82 -19.96 1.96 2.14
N ASN A 83 -20.43 1.24 3.17
CA ASN A 83 -21.57 1.60 4.01
C ASN A 83 -21.25 1.17 5.43
N LYS A 84 -21.94 1.71 6.44
CA LYS A 84 -21.81 1.25 7.83
C LYS A 84 -22.01 -0.26 7.85
N SER A 85 -20.97 -0.98 8.25
CA SER A 85 -20.94 -2.42 8.25
C SER A 85 -20.71 -2.95 9.66
N ASN A 86 -21.31 -4.11 9.96
CA ASN A 86 -21.02 -4.86 11.18
C ASN A 86 -20.05 -6.03 10.91
N ASN A 87 -19.44 -6.09 9.72
CA ASN A 87 -18.59 -7.21 9.31
C ASN A 87 -17.11 -7.05 9.71
N PHE A 88 -16.87 -6.46 10.89
CA PHE A 88 -15.52 -6.24 11.41
C PHE A 88 -14.82 -7.53 11.81
N LYS A 89 -15.56 -8.56 12.22
CA LYS A 89 -14.98 -9.87 12.56
C LYS A 89 -14.24 -10.51 11.39
N ASN A 90 -14.86 -10.51 10.21
CA ASN A 90 -14.21 -11.03 9.00
C ASN A 90 -13.02 -10.17 8.58
N LEU A 91 -13.08 -8.87 8.87
CA LEU A 91 -11.97 -7.95 8.59
C LEU A 91 -10.78 -8.22 9.52
N GLU A 92 -11.01 -8.45 10.81
CA GLU A 92 -9.97 -8.88 11.77
C GLU A 92 -9.35 -10.21 11.36
N GLU A 93 -10.16 -11.18 10.93
CA GLU A 93 -9.69 -12.45 10.41
C GLU A 93 -8.82 -12.28 9.16
N PHE A 94 -9.20 -11.36 8.28
CA PHE A 94 -8.41 -11.02 7.09
C PHE A 94 -7.04 -10.47 7.45
N ILE A 95 -6.97 -9.52 8.38
CA ILE A 95 -5.70 -8.92 8.81
C ILE A 95 -4.83 -9.96 9.52
N SER A 96 -5.42 -10.74 10.44
CA SER A 96 -4.70 -11.83 11.12
C SER A 96 -4.13 -12.84 10.12
N TYR A 97 -4.91 -13.22 9.12
CA TYR A 97 -4.43 -14.07 8.04
C TYR A 97 -3.19 -13.51 7.34
N LEU A 98 -3.14 -12.20 7.06
CA LEU A 98 -1.98 -11.60 6.41
C LEU A 98 -0.73 -11.66 7.30
N TRP A 99 -0.88 -11.42 8.60
CA TRP A 99 0.23 -11.55 9.56
C TRP A 99 0.70 -13.01 9.68
N ASP A 100 -0.22 -13.97 9.75
CA ASP A 100 0.10 -15.40 9.80
C ASP A 100 0.85 -15.89 8.54
N GLN A 101 0.67 -15.19 7.42
CA GLN A 101 1.45 -15.42 6.21
C GLN A 101 2.86 -14.81 6.26
N GLY A 102 3.23 -14.16 7.36
CA GLY A 102 4.54 -13.53 7.55
C GLY A 102 4.67 -12.17 6.87
N TYR A 103 3.56 -11.56 6.41
CA TYR A 103 3.63 -10.20 5.86
C TYR A 103 3.69 -9.16 6.97
N LYS A 104 4.56 -8.17 6.79
CA LYS A 104 4.48 -6.93 7.55
C LYS A 104 3.42 -6.05 6.90
N VAL A 105 2.30 -5.85 7.55
CA VAL A 105 1.15 -5.14 6.97
C VAL A 105 0.91 -3.83 7.71
N GLY A 106 1.12 -2.73 7.00
CA GLY A 106 0.56 -1.43 7.37
C GLY A 106 -0.87 -1.34 6.83
N HIS A 107 -1.86 -1.13 7.69
CA HIS A 107 -3.24 -1.04 7.24
C HIS A 107 -4.01 0.08 7.90
N SER A 108 -5.01 0.58 7.19
CA SER A 108 -5.99 1.50 7.72
C SER A 108 -7.40 1.09 7.28
N VAL A 109 -8.38 1.22 8.18
CA VAL A 109 -9.80 1.01 7.89
C VAL A 109 -10.53 2.31 8.14
N ARG A 110 -11.17 2.87 7.11
CA ARG A 110 -11.76 4.22 7.20
C ARG A 110 -13.04 4.34 6.38
N SER A 111 -13.93 5.20 6.85
CA SER A 111 -15.02 5.73 6.03
C SER A 111 -14.50 6.85 5.11
N ILE A 112 -15.28 7.20 4.08
CA ILE A 112 -14.96 8.35 3.21
C ILE A 112 -14.89 9.67 4.00
N SER A 113 -15.73 9.83 5.03
CA SER A 113 -15.69 11.01 5.89
C SER A 113 -14.38 11.10 6.69
N ASP A 114 -13.85 9.97 7.15
CA ASP A 114 -12.58 9.93 7.89
C ASP A 114 -11.40 10.19 6.97
N ILE A 115 -11.42 9.64 5.75
CA ILE A 115 -10.42 9.96 4.72
C ILE A 115 -10.36 11.47 4.48
N LYS A 116 -11.53 12.13 4.31
CA LYS A 116 -11.59 13.58 4.12
C LYS A 116 -11.01 14.34 5.31
N LYS A 117 -11.36 13.95 6.54
CA LYS A 117 -10.90 14.61 7.77
C LYS A 117 -9.38 14.48 7.94
N ILE A 118 -8.83 13.27 7.78
CA ILE A 118 -7.40 13.04 7.99
C ILE A 118 -6.56 13.64 6.88
N SER A 119 -7.00 13.49 5.63
CA SER A 119 -6.30 14.06 4.46
C SER A 119 -6.27 15.59 4.46
N LYS A 120 -7.19 16.25 5.15
CA LYS A 120 -7.14 17.70 5.34
C LYS A 120 -6.04 18.14 6.32
N LYS A 121 -5.64 17.26 7.25
CA LYS A 121 -4.70 17.56 8.34
C LYS A 121 -3.30 17.03 8.08
N ASP A 122 -3.18 15.89 7.42
CA ASP A 122 -1.90 15.20 7.17
C ASP A 122 -1.67 15.06 5.66
N ILE A 123 -0.58 15.68 5.20
CA ILE A 123 -0.17 15.65 3.79
C ILE A 123 0.24 14.25 3.33
N ARG A 124 0.78 13.42 4.22
CA ARG A 124 1.18 12.03 3.91
C ARG A 124 -0.04 11.17 3.65
N GLU A 125 -1.06 11.29 4.48
CA GLU A 125 -2.33 10.61 4.29
C GLU A 125 -3.01 11.06 2.98
N PHE A 126 -3.00 12.38 2.71
CA PHE A 126 -3.53 12.92 1.47
C PHE A 126 -2.83 12.34 0.25
N THR A 127 -1.49 12.35 0.23
CA THR A 127 -0.70 11.81 -0.89
C THR A 127 -0.85 10.30 -1.03
N SER A 128 -0.96 9.56 0.07
CA SER A 128 -1.22 8.11 0.05
C SER A 128 -2.52 7.78 -0.69
N TYR A 129 -3.60 8.54 -0.42
CA TYR A 129 -4.86 8.35 -1.15
C TYR A 129 -4.83 8.85 -2.59
N LEU A 130 -4.03 9.85 -2.92
CA LEU A 130 -3.85 10.30 -4.31
C LEU A 130 -3.18 9.23 -5.19
N THR A 131 -2.19 8.54 -4.64
CA THR A 131 -1.40 7.55 -5.38
C THR A 131 -1.86 6.11 -5.17
N ARG A 132 -3.00 5.93 -4.49
CA ARG A 132 -3.57 4.60 -4.25
C ARG A 132 -3.86 3.86 -5.54
N ARG A 133 -3.66 2.55 -5.53
CA ARG A 133 -4.03 1.66 -6.63
C ARG A 133 -5.11 0.68 -6.18
N PRO A 134 -6.23 0.52 -6.90
CA PRO A 134 -7.27 -0.41 -6.51
C PRO A 134 -6.78 -1.87 -6.61
N ILE A 135 -7.05 -2.67 -5.57
CA ILE A 135 -6.97 -4.13 -5.58
C ILE A 135 -8.38 -4.68 -5.84
N ILE A 136 -9.36 -4.23 -5.06
CA ILE A 136 -10.80 -4.47 -5.27
C ILE A 136 -11.51 -3.15 -5.00
N SER A 137 -12.09 -2.56 -6.03
CA SER A 137 -12.85 -1.32 -5.93
C SER A 137 -13.92 -1.24 -7.02
N THR A 138 -14.75 -0.21 -6.94
CA THR A 138 -15.72 0.17 -7.97
C THR A 138 -15.47 1.60 -8.41
N ASN A 139 -15.83 1.93 -9.64
CA ASN A 139 -15.73 3.31 -10.16
C ASN A 139 -16.48 4.31 -9.27
N GLU A 140 -17.59 3.90 -8.68
CA GLU A 140 -18.36 4.72 -7.75
C GLU A 140 -17.54 5.08 -6.49
N MET A 141 -16.88 4.10 -5.87
CA MET A 141 -16.05 4.31 -4.69
C MET A 141 -14.82 5.16 -5.01
N ASP A 142 -14.17 4.90 -6.13
CA ASP A 142 -13.03 5.69 -6.59
C ASP A 142 -13.41 7.16 -6.80
N ASN A 143 -14.58 7.41 -7.42
CA ASN A 143 -15.11 8.77 -7.61
C ASN A 143 -15.47 9.44 -6.28
N LYS A 144 -16.09 8.73 -5.34
CA LYS A 144 -16.41 9.26 -4.00
C LYS A 144 -15.13 9.68 -3.26
N ILE A 145 -14.08 8.85 -3.29
CA ILE A 145 -12.80 9.18 -2.65
C ILE A 145 -12.16 10.38 -3.36
N ASN A 146 -12.10 10.39 -4.69
CA ASN A 146 -11.54 11.50 -5.45
C ASN A 146 -12.28 12.81 -5.17
N HIS A 147 -13.61 12.78 -5.06
CA HIS A 147 -14.40 13.93 -4.70
C HIS A 147 -14.10 14.39 -3.26
N ALA A 148 -13.96 13.45 -2.31
CA ALA A 148 -13.63 13.77 -0.92
C ALA A 148 -12.26 14.45 -0.78
N LEU A 149 -11.30 14.09 -1.64
CA LEU A 149 -9.95 14.67 -1.67
C LEU A 149 -9.88 15.98 -2.46
N SER A 150 -10.84 16.23 -3.36
CA SER A 150 -10.84 17.42 -4.21
C SER A 150 -10.88 18.70 -3.35
N LYS A 151 -10.06 19.68 -3.73
CA LYS A 151 -10.02 21.02 -3.09
C LYS A 151 -9.60 21.02 -1.61
N LEU A 152 -9.06 19.93 -1.06
CA LEU A 152 -8.56 19.93 0.33
C LEU A 152 -7.31 20.80 0.49
N TRP A 153 -6.48 20.86 -0.54
CA TRP A 153 -5.22 21.58 -0.54
C TRP A 153 -5.16 22.53 -1.73
N SER A 154 -4.81 23.79 -1.48
CA SER A 154 -4.39 24.68 -2.56
C SER A 154 -3.00 24.28 -3.06
N LYS A 155 -2.67 24.62 -4.32
CA LYS A 155 -1.36 24.27 -4.91
C LYS A 155 -0.20 24.76 -4.05
N ASN A 156 -0.26 26.01 -3.57
CA ASN A 156 0.82 26.59 -2.78
C ASN A 156 0.95 25.91 -1.40
N ASN A 157 -0.19 25.68 -0.71
CA ASN A 157 -0.16 25.01 0.58
C ASN A 157 0.33 23.57 0.45
N PHE A 158 -0.10 22.86 -0.58
CA PHE A 158 0.38 21.52 -0.86
C PHE A 158 1.90 21.50 -1.05
N TYR A 159 2.43 22.34 -1.95
CA TYR A 159 3.85 22.40 -2.22
C TYR A 159 4.67 22.72 -0.96
N ASN A 160 4.31 23.77 -0.24
CA ASN A 160 5.04 24.18 0.97
C ASN A 160 5.01 23.10 2.05
N THR A 161 3.85 22.49 2.29
CA THR A 161 3.73 21.44 3.31
C THR A 161 4.49 20.18 2.91
N LYS A 162 4.44 19.81 1.63
CA LYS A 162 5.18 18.64 1.13
C LYS A 162 6.69 18.87 1.15
N PHE A 163 7.13 20.08 0.83
CA PHE A 163 8.53 20.45 0.95
C PHE A 163 9.05 20.35 2.39
N ILE A 164 8.29 20.88 3.36
CA ILE A 164 8.64 20.77 4.79
C ILE A 164 8.66 19.31 5.24
N GLU A 165 7.68 18.51 4.86
CA GLU A 165 7.61 17.09 5.18
C GLU A 165 8.83 16.33 4.63
N GLN A 166 9.22 16.61 3.40
CA GLN A 166 10.42 16.05 2.78
C GLN A 166 11.69 16.45 3.52
N GLN A 167 11.85 17.74 3.86
CA GLN A 167 13.00 18.23 4.64
C GLN A 167 13.08 17.52 6.02
N GLN A 168 11.94 17.36 6.70
CA GLN A 168 11.89 16.65 7.98
C GLN A 168 12.27 15.18 7.84
N ARG A 169 11.90 14.53 6.73
CA ARG A 169 12.28 13.15 6.44
C ARG A 169 13.77 13.05 6.22
N HIS A 170 14.33 13.91 5.37
CA HIS A 170 15.77 13.94 5.08
C HIS A 170 16.62 14.25 6.31
N SER A 171 16.17 15.13 7.19
CA SER A 171 16.93 15.49 8.40
C SER A 171 17.15 14.30 9.35
N LYS A 172 16.28 13.28 9.31
CA LYS A 172 16.44 12.07 10.13
C LYS A 172 17.66 11.24 9.75
N PHE A 173 18.17 11.40 8.54
CA PHE A 173 19.32 10.66 8.02
C PHE A 173 20.61 11.51 7.99
N PHE A 174 20.66 12.64 8.72
CA PHE A 174 21.85 13.49 8.90
C PHE A 174 22.54 13.89 7.59
N SER A 175 21.79 14.13 6.52
CA SER A 175 22.32 14.47 5.20
C SER A 175 23.36 13.48 4.64
N THR A 176 23.25 12.21 5.02
CA THR A 176 24.08 11.13 4.45
C THR A 176 23.55 10.70 3.08
N ALA A 177 24.31 9.87 2.35
CA ALA A 177 23.88 9.28 1.07
C ALA A 177 22.61 8.44 1.18
N PHE A 178 22.22 8.00 2.39
CA PHE A 178 20.98 7.31 2.70
C PHE A 178 19.74 8.22 2.72
N ASN A 179 19.91 9.54 2.57
CA ASN A 179 18.80 10.48 2.36
C ASN A 179 18.10 10.32 1.01
N LEU A 180 18.68 9.55 0.12
CA LEU A 180 18.12 9.22 -1.17
C LEU A 180 17.23 7.95 -1.04
N GLU A 181 16.27 7.96 -0.10
CA GLU A 181 15.19 6.97 -0.22
C GLU A 181 14.49 7.20 -1.55
N PRO A 182 14.43 6.17 -2.39
CA PRO A 182 13.51 6.23 -3.52
C PRO A 182 12.10 6.28 -2.95
N ASP A 183 11.36 7.32 -3.31
CA ASP A 183 9.92 7.45 -3.01
C ASP A 183 9.13 6.28 -3.60
#